data_388a91ea3de611caf8780e3a8d436650
#
_entry.id   388a91ea3de611caf8780e3a8d436650
#
_cell.length_a   1.000
_cell.length_b   1.000
_cell.length_c   1.000
_cell.angle_alpha   90.00
_cell.angle_beta   90.00
_cell.angle_gamma   90.00
#
_symmetry.space_group_name_H-M   'P 1'
#
loop_
_entity.id
_entity.type
_entity.pdbx_description
1 polymer ?
#
loop_
_entity_poly.entity_id
_entity_poly.type
_entity_poly.pdbx_seq_one_letter_code
_entity_poly.pdbx_strand_id
1 'polypeptide(L)'
;MARMEDYVQFVETIVERVAERVKNNHAEVLAETNRSLWDMEHTTENGVSYMATRTKLEQIMTKLSQTALDYAQSIGVPIVVSIVDAKGVLMYFHRMSDSLLISNDIAQAKAYTAVALKAATHEVHQSAQPDGDLFNIESMVNRKICTFGGGYPIIIDGEIVGGFGISGGTVAEDMDIASHALQSLLTR
;
A
#
# COMPACT_ATOMS: atom_id res chain seq x y z
N MET A 1 -5.01 4.17 39.94
CA MET A 1 -3.78 4.97 40.12
C MET A 1 -2.51 4.20 39.77
N ALA A 2 -2.30 2.98 40.26
CA ALA A 2 -1.09 2.18 39.92
C ALA A 2 -0.78 2.05 38.41
N ARG A 3 -1.76 1.90 37.55
CA ARG A 3 -1.57 1.75 36.09
C ARG A 3 -1.00 2.97 35.35
N MET A 4 -1.16 4.17 35.85
CA MET A 4 -0.65 5.38 35.20
C MET A 4 0.83 5.60 35.56
N GLU A 5 1.21 5.31 36.80
CA GLU A 5 2.59 5.38 37.28
C GLU A 5 3.47 4.32 36.60
N ASP A 6 2.94 3.09 36.44
CA ASP A 6 3.63 2.01 35.72
C ASP A 6 3.87 2.37 34.24
N TYR A 7 2.91 3.06 33.60
CA TYR A 7 3.03 3.51 32.22
C TYR A 7 4.07 4.63 32.07
N VAL A 8 4.09 5.60 32.98
CA VAL A 8 5.07 6.70 33.00
C VAL A 8 6.47 6.14 33.18
N GLN A 9 6.65 5.23 34.14
CA GLN A 9 7.93 4.57 34.40
C GLN A 9 8.42 3.76 33.20
N PHE A 10 7.51 3.09 32.50
CA PHE A 10 7.82 2.36 31.27
C PHE A 10 8.29 3.30 30.15
N VAL A 11 7.59 4.42 29.93
CA VAL A 11 7.97 5.42 28.92
C VAL A 11 9.33 6.05 29.24
N GLU A 12 9.57 6.42 30.50
CA GLU A 12 10.86 6.96 30.94
C GLU A 12 11.99 5.97 30.70
N THR A 13 11.79 4.68 31.01
CA THR A 13 12.78 3.63 30.75
C THR A 13 13.09 3.47 29.27
N ILE A 14 12.09 3.59 28.39
CA ILE A 14 12.30 3.55 26.94
C ILE A 14 13.08 4.78 26.46
N VAL A 15 12.72 5.96 26.93
CA VAL A 15 13.38 7.22 26.55
C VAL A 15 14.87 7.20 26.96
N GLU A 16 15.17 6.74 28.17
CA GLU A 16 16.55 6.60 28.65
C GLU A 16 17.35 5.61 27.80
N ARG A 17 16.77 4.44 27.49
CA ARG A 17 17.42 3.43 26.63
C ARG A 17 17.67 3.94 25.21
N VAL A 18 16.73 4.71 24.66
CA VAL A 18 16.91 5.33 23.34
C VAL A 18 17.99 6.40 23.38
N ALA A 19 18.00 7.24 24.41
CA ALA A 19 19.01 8.29 24.59
C ALA A 19 20.43 7.71 24.76
N GLU A 20 20.56 6.63 25.49
CA GLU A 20 21.84 5.94 25.70
C GLU A 20 22.35 5.25 24.41
N ARG A 21 21.45 4.69 23.61
CA ARG A 21 21.76 4.11 22.28
C ARG A 21 22.18 5.16 21.26
N VAL A 22 21.54 6.34 21.26
CA VAL A 22 21.92 7.47 20.39
C VAL A 22 23.32 8.00 20.76
N LYS A 23 23.64 8.06 22.04
CA LYS A 23 24.97 8.49 22.52
C LYS A 23 26.11 7.54 22.10
N ASN A 24 25.84 6.26 21.95
CA ASN A 24 26.88 5.25 21.69
C ASN A 24 27.11 4.92 20.21
N ASN A 25 26.52 5.68 19.28
CA ASN A 25 26.76 5.62 17.82
C ASN A 25 26.67 4.21 17.18
N HIS A 26 25.69 3.40 17.64
CA HIS A 26 25.51 2.02 17.15
C HIS A 26 24.42 1.92 16.06
N ALA A 27 24.50 2.78 15.01
CA ALA A 27 23.57 2.72 13.87
C ALA A 27 23.57 1.34 13.18
N GLU A 28 24.73 0.67 13.12
CA GLU A 28 24.84 -0.68 12.54
C GLU A 28 24.17 -1.75 13.41
N VAL A 29 24.37 -1.71 14.74
CA VAL A 29 23.74 -2.68 15.66
C VAL A 29 22.23 -2.50 15.72
N LEU A 30 21.72 -1.26 15.61
CA LEU A 30 20.29 -0.99 15.52
C LEU A 30 19.69 -1.50 14.21
N ALA A 31 20.38 -1.35 13.09
CA ALA A 31 19.94 -1.87 11.81
C ALA A 31 19.90 -3.40 11.81
N GLU A 32 20.89 -4.05 12.41
CA GLU A 32 20.99 -5.51 12.47
C GLU A 32 20.02 -6.12 13.48
N THR A 33 19.86 -5.51 14.67
CA THR A 33 18.90 -5.97 15.69
C THR A 33 17.46 -5.73 15.28
N ASN A 34 17.13 -4.59 14.67
CA ASN A 34 15.81 -4.35 14.13
C ASN A 34 15.51 -5.30 12.97
N ARG A 35 16.47 -5.56 12.08
CA ARG A 35 16.31 -6.51 10.98
C ARG A 35 15.99 -7.91 11.50
N SER A 36 16.73 -8.42 12.47
CA SER A 36 16.52 -9.75 13.05
C SER A 36 15.18 -9.89 13.81
N LEU A 37 14.76 -8.87 14.56
CA LEU A 37 13.49 -8.86 15.28
C LEU A 37 12.28 -8.77 14.32
N TRP A 38 12.37 -7.93 13.30
CA TRP A 38 11.34 -7.81 12.28
C TRP A 38 11.24 -9.07 11.41
N ASP A 39 12.35 -9.69 11.06
CA ASP A 39 12.40 -10.94 10.30
C ASP A 39 11.79 -12.12 11.08
N MET A 40 11.93 -12.18 12.41
CA MET A 40 11.31 -13.20 13.27
C MET A 40 9.79 -13.05 13.40
N GLU A 41 9.27 -11.81 13.45
CA GLU A 41 7.82 -11.56 13.64
C GLU A 41 7.03 -11.59 12.32
N HIS A 42 7.70 -11.48 11.16
CA HIS A 42 7.06 -11.19 9.89
C HIS A 42 7.40 -12.17 8.76
N THR A 43 7.84 -13.39 9.09
CA THR A 43 7.93 -14.48 8.11
C THR A 43 6.52 -14.95 7.74
N THR A 44 6.20 -14.93 6.44
CA THR A 44 4.97 -15.55 5.92
C THR A 44 5.12 -17.07 5.92
N GLU A 45 4.01 -17.81 5.83
CA GLU A 45 4.00 -19.28 5.73
C GLU A 45 4.91 -19.84 4.61
N ASN A 46 5.27 -19.03 3.63
CA ASN A 46 6.16 -19.36 2.51
C ASN A 46 7.63 -18.93 2.74
N GLY A 47 8.01 -18.49 3.95
CA GLY A 47 9.39 -18.11 4.28
C GLY A 47 9.88 -16.79 3.67
N VAL A 48 9.01 -16.02 3.03
CA VAL A 48 9.35 -14.71 2.48
C VAL A 48 9.15 -13.65 3.55
N SER A 49 10.21 -12.93 3.89
CA SER A 49 10.15 -11.84 4.86
C SER A 49 9.31 -10.68 4.32
N TYR A 50 8.37 -10.18 5.13
CA TYR A 50 7.64 -8.94 4.85
C TYR A 50 8.58 -7.77 4.52
N MET A 51 9.74 -7.69 5.17
CA MET A 51 10.73 -6.66 4.89
C MET A 51 11.31 -6.79 3.48
N ALA A 52 11.51 -8.00 2.97
CA ALA A 52 11.98 -8.21 1.61
C ALA A 52 10.96 -7.75 0.56
N THR A 53 9.67 -8.05 0.76
CA THR A 53 8.60 -7.57 -0.14
C THR A 53 8.46 -6.06 -0.08
N ARG A 54 8.55 -5.46 1.10
CA ARG A 54 8.51 -4.02 1.30
C ARG A 54 9.68 -3.32 0.61
N THR A 55 10.90 -3.84 0.75
CA THR A 55 12.09 -3.29 0.07
C THR A 55 11.94 -3.32 -1.45
N LYS A 56 11.41 -4.42 -2.02
CA LYS A 56 11.10 -4.49 -3.46
C LYS A 56 10.11 -3.39 -3.87
N LEU A 57 9.07 -3.16 -3.07
CA LEU A 57 8.09 -2.10 -3.34
C LEU A 57 8.73 -0.71 -3.30
N GLU A 58 9.54 -0.41 -2.28
CA GLU A 58 10.21 0.88 -2.12
C GLU A 58 11.11 1.22 -3.32
N GLN A 59 11.73 0.22 -3.95
CA GLN A 59 12.59 0.42 -5.12
C GLN A 59 11.83 0.85 -6.37
N ILE A 60 10.56 0.48 -6.49
CA ILE A 60 9.77 0.72 -7.71
C ILE A 60 8.69 1.78 -7.56
N MET A 61 8.20 2.06 -6.33
CA MET A 61 7.00 2.87 -6.13
C MET A 61 7.12 4.30 -6.68
N THR A 62 8.32 4.90 -6.64
CA THR A 62 8.56 6.23 -7.19
C THR A 62 8.45 6.24 -8.71
N LYS A 63 9.07 5.26 -9.39
CA LYS A 63 8.97 5.12 -10.84
C LYS A 63 7.53 4.82 -11.27
N LEU A 64 6.87 3.89 -10.58
CA LEU A 64 5.49 3.49 -10.87
C LEU A 64 4.52 4.67 -10.75
N SER A 65 4.60 5.42 -9.65
CA SER A 65 3.74 6.58 -9.42
C SER A 65 4.03 7.71 -10.41
N GLN A 66 5.30 8.01 -10.71
CA GLN A 66 5.65 9.05 -11.66
C GLN A 66 5.15 8.70 -13.08
N THR A 67 5.32 7.45 -13.52
CA THR A 67 4.79 7.01 -14.83
C THR A 67 3.27 7.19 -14.93
N ALA A 68 2.52 6.87 -13.85
CA ALA A 68 1.08 7.08 -13.81
C ALA A 68 0.71 8.56 -13.92
N LEU A 69 1.40 9.43 -13.17
CA LEU A 69 1.17 10.87 -13.17
C LEU A 69 1.48 11.50 -14.53
N ASP A 70 2.61 11.14 -15.14
CA ASP A 70 3.02 11.67 -16.45
C ASP A 70 2.03 11.25 -17.54
N TYR A 71 1.60 10.00 -17.54
CA TYR A 71 0.61 9.52 -18.49
C TYR A 71 -0.75 10.17 -18.30
N ALA A 72 -1.24 10.25 -17.07
CA ALA A 72 -2.49 10.93 -16.72
C ALA A 72 -2.48 12.40 -17.17
N GLN A 73 -1.36 13.10 -16.95
CA GLN A 73 -1.17 14.48 -17.43
C GLN A 73 -1.20 14.57 -18.94
N SER A 74 -0.60 13.62 -19.66
CA SER A 74 -0.55 13.61 -21.12
C SER A 74 -1.93 13.45 -21.76
N ILE A 75 -2.86 12.76 -21.10
CA ILE A 75 -4.24 12.56 -21.55
C ILE A 75 -5.24 13.52 -20.89
N GLY A 76 -4.76 14.45 -20.05
CA GLY A 76 -5.58 15.48 -19.41
C GLY A 76 -6.52 14.99 -18.31
N VAL A 77 -6.22 13.85 -17.68
CA VAL A 77 -7.03 13.26 -16.61
C VAL A 77 -6.35 13.49 -15.25
N PRO A 78 -6.86 14.39 -14.39
CA PRO A 78 -6.29 14.62 -13.08
C PRO A 78 -6.64 13.47 -12.12
N ILE A 79 -5.62 12.80 -11.58
CA ILE A 79 -5.76 11.60 -10.76
C ILE A 79 -5.25 11.74 -9.33
N VAL A 80 -5.65 10.78 -8.51
CA VAL A 80 -5.01 10.41 -7.26
C VAL A 80 -4.35 9.05 -7.44
N VAL A 81 -3.09 8.96 -7.01
CA VAL A 81 -2.31 7.73 -6.96
C VAL A 81 -2.18 7.28 -5.51
N SER A 82 -2.43 6.02 -5.25
CA SER A 82 -2.20 5.40 -3.94
C SER A 82 -1.46 4.07 -4.10
N ILE A 83 -0.44 3.84 -3.26
CA ILE A 83 0.26 2.55 -3.16
C ILE A 83 0.23 2.10 -1.71
N VAL A 84 -0.17 0.86 -1.49
CA VAL A 84 -0.10 0.19 -0.20
C VAL A 84 0.89 -0.98 -0.27
N ASP A 85 1.47 -1.37 0.87
CA ASP A 85 2.31 -2.58 0.96
C ASP A 85 1.49 -3.87 0.99
N ALA A 86 2.16 -5.02 1.10
CA ALA A 86 1.52 -6.34 1.14
C ALA A 86 0.60 -6.56 2.36
N LYS A 87 0.64 -5.69 3.36
CA LYS A 87 -0.26 -5.69 4.53
C LYS A 87 -1.35 -4.61 4.45
N GLY A 88 -1.44 -3.89 3.32
CA GLY A 88 -2.42 -2.83 3.11
C GLY A 88 -2.10 -1.51 3.81
N VAL A 89 -0.85 -1.33 4.26
CA VAL A 89 -0.40 -0.07 4.87
C VAL A 89 -0.01 0.92 3.77
N LEU A 90 -0.48 2.17 3.88
CA LEU A 90 -0.21 3.22 2.91
C LEU A 90 1.29 3.54 2.85
N MET A 91 1.88 3.44 1.67
CA MET A 91 3.30 3.70 1.39
C MET A 91 3.50 4.96 0.55
N TYR A 92 2.58 5.23 -0.37
CA TYR A 92 2.64 6.38 -1.26
C TYR A 92 1.25 6.93 -1.53
N PHE A 93 1.13 8.26 -1.53
CA PHE A 93 -0.08 8.95 -1.90
C PHE A 93 0.26 10.25 -2.61
N HIS A 94 -0.32 10.46 -3.78
CA HIS A 94 -0.21 11.72 -4.49
C HIS A 94 -1.55 12.11 -5.10
N ARG A 95 -1.94 13.37 -4.91
CA ARG A 95 -3.15 13.96 -5.48
C ARG A 95 -2.77 15.09 -6.44
N MET A 96 -3.16 14.97 -7.71
CA MET A 96 -3.11 16.10 -8.65
C MET A 96 -4.14 17.16 -8.24
N SER A 97 -3.80 18.44 -8.44
CA SER A 97 -4.59 19.57 -7.91
C SER A 97 -6.06 19.55 -8.29
N ASP A 98 -6.35 19.17 -9.53
CA ASP A 98 -7.71 19.23 -10.10
C ASP A 98 -8.49 17.91 -9.99
N SER A 99 -7.93 16.89 -9.33
CA SER A 99 -8.63 15.63 -9.11
C SER A 99 -9.82 15.80 -8.15
N LEU A 100 -10.85 14.97 -8.34
CA LEU A 100 -12.03 14.99 -7.46
C LEU A 100 -11.66 14.64 -6.01
N LEU A 101 -12.30 15.32 -5.05
CA LEU A 101 -12.04 15.08 -3.63
C LEU A 101 -12.26 13.61 -3.22
N ILE A 102 -13.33 12.99 -3.75
CA ILE A 102 -13.66 11.58 -3.46
C ILE A 102 -12.59 10.60 -3.95
N SER A 103 -11.79 10.99 -4.95
CA SER A 103 -10.71 10.15 -5.48
C SER A 103 -9.62 9.87 -4.45
N ASN A 104 -9.51 10.69 -3.40
CA ASN A 104 -8.59 10.42 -2.28
C ASN A 104 -8.92 9.10 -1.58
N ASP A 105 -10.20 8.87 -1.30
CA ASP A 105 -10.64 7.65 -0.63
C ASP A 105 -10.70 6.47 -1.59
N ILE A 106 -11.17 6.72 -2.83
CA ILE A 106 -11.32 5.67 -3.84
C ILE A 106 -9.96 5.09 -4.26
N ALA A 107 -8.94 5.90 -4.49
CA ALA A 107 -7.61 5.41 -4.86
C ALA A 107 -7.02 4.51 -3.77
N GLN A 108 -7.16 4.91 -2.50
CA GLN A 108 -6.71 4.10 -1.36
C GLN A 108 -7.51 2.80 -1.23
N ALA A 109 -8.83 2.85 -1.38
CA ALA A 109 -9.68 1.68 -1.36
C ALA A 109 -9.35 0.70 -2.50
N LYS A 110 -9.08 1.19 -3.71
CA LYS A 110 -8.64 0.38 -4.86
C LYS A 110 -7.31 -0.31 -4.57
N ALA A 111 -6.30 0.41 -4.07
CA ALA A 111 -5.00 -0.15 -3.72
C ALA A 111 -5.13 -1.23 -2.62
N TYR A 112 -5.90 -0.94 -1.56
CA TYR A 112 -6.16 -1.89 -0.49
C TYR A 112 -6.89 -3.14 -0.99
N THR A 113 -7.95 -2.99 -1.79
CA THR A 113 -8.74 -4.10 -2.33
C THR A 113 -7.88 -5.05 -3.14
N ALA A 114 -6.99 -4.51 -3.96
CA ALA A 114 -6.11 -5.29 -4.82
C ALA A 114 -5.19 -6.25 -4.01
N VAL A 115 -4.71 -5.80 -2.85
CA VAL A 115 -3.93 -6.64 -1.93
C VAL A 115 -4.83 -7.58 -1.14
N ALA A 116 -5.92 -7.06 -0.56
CA ALA A 116 -6.79 -7.82 0.34
C ALA A 116 -7.45 -9.01 -0.35
N LEU A 117 -7.85 -8.85 -1.63
CA LEU A 117 -8.48 -9.90 -2.42
C LEU A 117 -7.52 -10.58 -3.41
N LYS A 118 -6.26 -10.12 -3.48
CA LYS A 118 -5.20 -10.64 -4.38
C LYS A 118 -5.64 -10.68 -5.86
N ALA A 119 -6.42 -9.69 -6.27
CA ALA A 119 -7.03 -9.57 -7.59
C ALA A 119 -7.13 -8.11 -8.02
N ALA A 120 -7.18 -7.86 -9.32
CA ALA A 120 -7.51 -6.53 -9.81
C ALA A 120 -8.97 -6.18 -9.47
N THR A 121 -9.23 -4.91 -9.13
CA THR A 121 -10.54 -4.52 -8.61
C THR A 121 -11.69 -4.73 -9.61
N HIS A 122 -11.43 -4.66 -10.92
CA HIS A 122 -12.43 -4.97 -11.94
C HIS A 122 -12.79 -6.46 -12.01
N GLU A 123 -11.89 -7.37 -11.64
CA GLU A 123 -12.15 -8.81 -11.60
C GLU A 123 -13.12 -9.18 -10.46
N VAL A 124 -13.17 -8.36 -9.41
CA VAL A 124 -14.07 -8.55 -8.26
C VAL A 124 -15.48 -8.03 -8.55
N HIS A 125 -15.63 -7.16 -9.55
CA HIS A 125 -16.86 -6.44 -9.83
C HIS A 125 -18.08 -7.36 -9.93
N GLN A 126 -18.01 -8.41 -10.75
CA GLN A 126 -19.15 -9.31 -11.00
C GLN A 126 -19.58 -10.05 -9.71
N SER A 127 -18.62 -10.48 -8.90
CA SER A 127 -18.92 -11.19 -7.64
C SER A 127 -19.58 -10.28 -6.59
N ALA A 128 -19.38 -8.97 -6.68
CA ALA A 128 -19.96 -7.99 -5.76
C ALA A 128 -21.35 -7.48 -6.17
N GLN A 129 -21.85 -7.86 -7.36
CA GLN A 129 -23.20 -7.52 -7.81
C GLN A 129 -24.27 -8.27 -6.99
N PRO A 130 -25.59 -7.86 -7.07
CA PRO A 130 -26.67 -8.47 -6.28
C PRO A 130 -26.75 -9.99 -6.38
N ASP A 131 -26.37 -10.58 -7.50
CA ASP A 131 -26.39 -12.03 -7.74
C ASP A 131 -25.03 -12.71 -7.47
N GLY A 132 -24.05 -11.98 -6.96
CA GLY A 132 -22.70 -12.47 -6.73
C GLY A 132 -22.45 -12.91 -5.29
N ASP A 133 -21.52 -13.83 -5.12
CA ASP A 133 -21.15 -14.43 -3.82
C ASP A 133 -20.60 -13.41 -2.81
N LEU A 134 -20.10 -12.29 -3.26
CA LEU A 134 -19.53 -11.21 -2.45
C LEU A 134 -20.45 -9.98 -2.39
N PHE A 135 -21.73 -10.14 -2.64
CA PHE A 135 -22.69 -9.03 -2.55
C PHE A 135 -22.58 -8.30 -1.19
N ASN A 136 -22.57 -6.99 -1.20
CA ASN A 136 -22.39 -6.11 -0.02
C ASN A 136 -21.01 -6.19 0.69
N ILE A 137 -19.99 -6.80 0.09
CA ILE A 137 -18.65 -6.86 0.70
C ILE A 137 -18.13 -5.47 1.10
N GLU A 138 -18.44 -4.43 0.34
CA GLU A 138 -18.04 -3.04 0.62
C GLU A 138 -18.58 -2.52 1.96
N SER A 139 -19.77 -2.99 2.36
CA SER A 139 -20.41 -2.60 3.62
C SER A 139 -19.83 -3.36 4.82
N MET A 140 -19.27 -4.53 4.62
CA MET A 140 -18.78 -5.40 5.71
C MET A 140 -17.42 -4.98 6.26
N VAL A 141 -16.61 -4.25 5.50
CA VAL A 141 -15.22 -3.91 5.84
C VAL A 141 -14.98 -2.40 5.95
N ASN A 142 -15.92 -1.67 6.54
CA ASN A 142 -15.84 -0.22 6.75
C ASN A 142 -15.56 0.58 5.45
N ARG A 143 -16.13 0.13 4.34
CA ARG A 143 -15.99 0.77 3.02
C ARG A 143 -14.56 0.85 2.47
N LYS A 144 -13.67 -0.03 2.94
CA LYS A 144 -12.29 -0.11 2.41
C LYS A 144 -12.19 -0.89 1.10
N ILE A 145 -13.25 -1.60 0.71
CA ILE A 145 -13.29 -2.38 -0.54
C ILE A 145 -13.89 -1.53 -1.66
N CYS A 146 -13.24 -1.55 -2.81
CA CYS A 146 -13.69 -0.92 -4.04
C CYS A 146 -13.73 -1.98 -5.15
N THR A 147 -14.89 -2.18 -5.78
CA THR A 147 -15.12 -3.27 -6.73
C THR A 147 -15.17 -2.82 -8.19
N PHE A 148 -14.78 -1.58 -8.50
CA PHE A 148 -14.65 -1.10 -9.88
C PHE A 148 -13.19 -0.78 -10.22
N GLY A 149 -12.86 -0.86 -11.52
CA GLY A 149 -11.49 -0.90 -12.03
C GLY A 149 -10.59 0.27 -11.66
N GLY A 150 -9.28 0.06 -11.81
CA GLY A 150 -8.20 1.00 -11.49
C GLY A 150 -7.37 0.63 -10.26
N GLY A 151 -7.65 -0.51 -9.61
CA GLY A 151 -6.83 -1.11 -8.57
C GLY A 151 -6.18 -2.40 -9.05
N TYR A 152 -4.89 -2.58 -8.79
CA TYR A 152 -4.11 -3.75 -9.22
C TYR A 152 -3.14 -4.20 -8.14
N PRO A 153 -2.93 -5.52 -7.95
CA PRO A 153 -1.82 -6.00 -7.16
C PRO A 153 -0.49 -5.69 -7.88
N ILE A 154 0.51 -5.28 -7.12
CA ILE A 154 1.88 -5.14 -7.62
C ILE A 154 2.56 -6.47 -7.38
N ILE A 155 2.94 -7.15 -8.48
CA ILE A 155 3.55 -8.48 -8.42
C ILE A 155 4.99 -8.39 -8.90
N ILE A 156 5.95 -8.86 -8.07
CA ILE A 156 7.38 -8.95 -8.40
C ILE A 156 7.83 -10.37 -8.07
N ASP A 157 8.47 -11.03 -9.03
CA ASP A 157 8.95 -12.42 -8.88
C ASP A 157 7.85 -13.41 -8.43
N GLY A 158 6.62 -13.20 -8.87
CA GLY A 158 5.45 -14.02 -8.51
C GLY A 158 4.84 -13.72 -7.14
N GLU A 159 5.34 -12.72 -6.42
CA GLU A 159 4.86 -12.33 -5.10
C GLU A 159 4.13 -11.00 -5.15
N ILE A 160 3.01 -10.89 -4.41
CA ILE A 160 2.33 -9.60 -4.21
C ILE A 160 3.12 -8.80 -3.19
N VAL A 161 3.80 -7.74 -3.66
CA VAL A 161 4.59 -6.83 -2.83
C VAL A 161 3.79 -5.62 -2.36
N GLY A 162 2.65 -5.35 -3.00
CA GLY A 162 1.78 -4.23 -2.66
C GLY A 162 0.56 -4.12 -3.56
N GLY A 163 -0.20 -3.05 -3.37
CA GLY A 163 -1.36 -2.69 -4.18
C GLY A 163 -1.24 -1.28 -4.74
N PHE A 164 -1.72 -1.11 -5.95
CA PHE A 164 -1.70 0.13 -6.71
C PHE A 164 -3.11 0.57 -7.05
N GLY A 165 -3.48 1.81 -6.74
CA GLY A 165 -4.82 2.35 -6.97
C GLY A 165 -4.77 3.72 -7.63
N ILE A 166 -5.51 3.84 -8.73
CA ILE A 166 -5.71 5.06 -9.50
C ILE A 166 -7.20 5.46 -9.44
N SER A 167 -7.45 6.74 -9.21
CA SER A 167 -8.80 7.31 -9.26
C SER A 167 -8.77 8.76 -9.69
N GLY A 168 -9.65 9.17 -10.59
CA GLY A 168 -9.78 10.55 -11.04
C GLY A 168 -10.56 10.70 -12.35
N GLY A 169 -10.41 9.74 -13.24
CA GLY A 169 -11.14 9.67 -14.50
C GLY A 169 -12.37 8.77 -14.44
N THR A 170 -12.81 8.35 -15.61
CA THR A 170 -13.73 7.22 -15.77
C THR A 170 -13.04 5.92 -15.33
N VAL A 171 -13.82 4.88 -15.09
CA VAL A 171 -13.25 3.56 -14.74
C VAL A 171 -12.27 3.06 -15.81
N ALA A 172 -12.57 3.30 -17.09
CA ALA A 172 -11.72 2.92 -18.20
C ALA A 172 -10.38 3.68 -18.21
N GLU A 173 -10.42 5.00 -17.97
CA GLU A 173 -9.21 5.84 -17.87
C GLU A 173 -8.37 5.46 -16.65
N ASP A 174 -8.98 5.23 -15.49
CA ASP A 174 -8.27 4.77 -14.29
C ASP A 174 -7.56 3.43 -14.54
N MET A 175 -8.21 2.50 -15.23
CA MET A 175 -7.63 1.20 -15.61
C MET A 175 -6.50 1.35 -16.62
N ASP A 176 -6.67 2.19 -17.63
CA ASP A 176 -5.66 2.44 -18.66
C ASP A 176 -4.40 3.06 -18.04
N ILE A 177 -4.55 4.09 -17.22
CA ILE A 177 -3.44 4.74 -16.51
C ILE A 177 -2.70 3.73 -15.61
N ALA A 178 -3.44 2.94 -14.84
CA ALA A 178 -2.85 1.95 -13.95
C ALA A 178 -2.10 0.86 -14.74
N SER A 179 -2.67 0.35 -15.82
CA SER A 179 -2.06 -0.66 -16.68
C SER A 179 -0.79 -0.13 -17.36
N HIS A 180 -0.84 1.10 -17.90
CA HIS A 180 0.31 1.77 -18.51
C HIS A 180 1.49 1.88 -17.54
N ALA A 181 1.20 2.32 -16.31
CA ALA A 181 2.23 2.46 -15.29
C ALA A 181 2.84 1.10 -14.90
N LEU A 182 2.02 0.06 -14.70
CA LEU A 182 2.50 -1.27 -14.35
C LEU A 182 3.33 -1.91 -15.47
N GLN A 183 2.96 -1.70 -16.74
CA GLN A 183 3.75 -2.17 -17.89
C GLN A 183 5.16 -1.60 -17.91
N SER A 184 5.36 -0.37 -17.40
CA SER A 184 6.69 0.25 -17.31
C SER A 184 7.65 -0.50 -16.39
N LEU A 185 7.16 -1.36 -15.51
CA LEU A 185 7.98 -2.21 -14.66
C LEU A 185 8.53 -3.43 -15.39
N LEU A 186 7.89 -3.83 -16.51
CA LEU A 186 8.28 -4.98 -17.33
C LEU A 186 9.34 -4.61 -18.39
N THR A 187 9.41 -3.34 -18.75
CA THR A 187 10.40 -2.80 -19.69
C THR A 187 11.64 -2.34 -18.93
N ARG A 188 12.74 -3.10 -19.09
CA ARG A 188 14.07 -2.73 -18.59
C ARG A 188 14.74 -1.69 -19.47
#